data_9c84faac4bb4277373a2b2b3ee802bd0
#
_entry.id   9c84faac4bb4277373a2b2b3ee802bd0
#
_cell.length_a   1.000
_cell.length_b   1.000
_cell.length_c   1.000
_cell.angle_alpha   90.00
_cell.angle_beta   90.00
_cell.angle_gamma   90.00
#
_symmetry.space_group_name_H-M   'P 1'
#
loop_
_entity.id
_entity.type
_entity.pdbx_description
1 polymer ?
#
loop_
_entity_poly.entity_id
_entity_poly.type
_entity_poly.pdbx_seq_one_letter_code
_entity_poly.pdbx_strand_id
1 'polypeptide(L)'
;MSQRTLEAHYLPNWRLTQAHGLSGYNCGYAVQRGGASFHEHQQALVWRLIGEMAIGPKSTVVDVGCGIGGPAGWITERYQPRRLIGVEYLWSSVAAAHARAAAEADRDRPASRPIFVQGDAHRLPLADGSVDVIFNLESALHYPDKRTFISECRRILAPGGALCLGDITTSHRWLFTPAQLLNRLPSQYNSNVWLWSPKDYRRAFDAEGLELIRHEEASRPVADSLADGIAEIRHRGPASMKGFRGRFFYLAFLEKLLRARLLRYDLFCLRRSR
;
A
#
# COMPACT_ATOMS: atom_id res chain seq x y z
N MET A 1 -0.42 12.75 -14.98
CA MET A 1 -1.88 12.92 -14.77
C MET A 1 -2.08 14.07 -13.79
N SER A 2 -3.11 14.94 -13.94
CA SER A 2 -3.35 16.04 -12.99
C SER A 2 -3.92 15.47 -11.66
N GLN A 3 -3.71 16.20 -10.55
CA GLN A 3 -4.32 15.82 -9.25
C GLN A 3 -5.84 15.67 -9.35
N ARG A 4 -6.54 16.56 -10.04
CA ARG A 4 -7.99 16.49 -10.27
C ARG A 4 -8.43 15.17 -10.92
N THR A 5 -7.64 14.68 -11.86
CA THR A 5 -7.93 13.43 -12.57
C THR A 5 -7.77 12.21 -11.67
N LEU A 6 -6.72 12.22 -10.84
CA LEU A 6 -6.49 11.16 -9.83
C LEU A 6 -7.58 11.20 -8.76
N GLU A 7 -7.96 12.37 -8.26
CA GLU A 7 -9.05 12.52 -7.29
C GLU A 7 -10.37 11.95 -7.81
N ALA A 8 -10.73 12.27 -9.06
CA ALA A 8 -11.94 11.74 -9.69
C ALA A 8 -11.92 10.20 -9.77
N HIS A 9 -10.75 9.59 -9.88
CA HIS A 9 -10.60 8.14 -9.92
C HIS A 9 -10.67 7.49 -8.53
N TYR A 10 -9.99 8.06 -7.52
CA TYR A 10 -9.84 7.44 -6.20
C TYR A 10 -10.93 7.81 -5.20
N LEU A 11 -11.45 9.05 -5.24
CA LEU A 11 -12.43 9.54 -4.26
C LEU A 11 -13.72 8.69 -4.18
N PRO A 12 -14.34 8.26 -5.30
CA PRO A 12 -15.50 7.37 -5.24
C PRO A 12 -15.18 6.02 -4.60
N ASN A 13 -13.99 5.48 -4.88
CA ASN A 13 -13.56 4.19 -4.35
C ASN A 13 -13.34 4.25 -2.83
N TRP A 14 -12.82 5.34 -2.30
CA TRP A 14 -12.62 5.50 -0.85
C TRP A 14 -13.91 5.69 -0.08
N ARG A 15 -14.82 6.54 -0.57
CA ARG A 15 -16.15 6.68 0.03
C ARG A 15 -16.86 5.35 0.13
N LEU A 16 -16.72 4.53 -0.90
CA LEU A 16 -17.31 3.21 -0.96
C LEU A 16 -16.64 2.24 0.04
N THR A 17 -15.30 2.29 0.16
CA THR A 17 -14.53 1.49 1.13
C THR A 17 -14.97 1.80 2.55
N GLN A 18 -15.09 3.08 2.89
CA GLN A 18 -15.56 3.53 4.21
C GLN A 18 -17.02 3.14 4.47
N ALA A 19 -17.91 3.27 3.48
CA ALA A 19 -19.30 2.88 3.58
C ALA A 19 -19.49 1.38 3.88
N HIS A 20 -18.51 0.57 3.52
CA HIS A 20 -18.47 -0.87 3.83
C HIS A 20 -17.67 -1.23 5.09
N GLY A 21 -17.28 -0.25 5.89
CA GLY A 21 -16.55 -0.46 7.14
C GLY A 21 -15.11 -0.95 6.93
N LEU A 22 -14.58 -0.83 5.71
CA LEU A 22 -13.21 -1.20 5.41
C LEU A 22 -12.31 0.01 5.69
N SER A 23 -11.31 -0.18 6.50
CA SER A 23 -10.37 0.87 6.89
C SER A 23 -9.05 0.84 6.12
N GLY A 24 -8.78 -0.23 5.39
CA GLY A 24 -7.62 -0.39 4.52
C GLY A 24 -8.01 -0.51 3.05
N TYR A 25 -7.07 -0.19 2.16
CA TYR A 25 -7.23 -0.31 0.71
C TYR A 25 -6.18 -1.25 0.13
N ASN A 26 -5.94 -2.38 0.80
CA ASN A 26 -5.00 -3.38 0.33
C ASN A 26 -5.71 -4.71 0.05
N CYS A 27 -5.04 -5.60 -0.68
CA CYS A 27 -5.59 -6.87 -1.14
C CYS A 27 -5.71 -7.93 -0.03
N GLY A 28 -5.10 -7.68 1.14
CA GLY A 28 -5.09 -8.61 2.25
C GLY A 28 -4.17 -9.83 2.03
N TYR A 29 -3.98 -10.60 3.10
CA TYR A 29 -3.17 -11.82 3.15
C TYR A 29 -3.94 -12.88 3.93
N ALA A 30 -4.43 -13.91 3.27
CA ALA A 30 -5.09 -15.03 3.94
C ALA A 30 -4.05 -15.98 4.54
N VAL A 31 -3.96 -16.02 5.85
CA VAL A 31 -3.16 -17.03 6.56
C VAL A 31 -3.80 -18.40 6.38
N GLN A 32 -5.14 -18.46 6.46
CA GLN A 32 -5.95 -19.62 6.20
C GLN A 32 -7.22 -19.19 5.46
N ARG A 33 -7.58 -19.90 4.40
CA ARG A 33 -8.76 -19.59 3.60
C ARG A 33 -10.03 -19.80 4.38
N GLY A 34 -10.98 -18.84 4.27
CA GLY A 34 -12.29 -18.91 4.92
C GLY A 34 -12.28 -18.79 6.45
N GLY A 35 -11.12 -18.48 7.05
CA GLY A 35 -10.97 -18.44 8.51
C GLY A 35 -11.07 -17.05 9.14
N ALA A 36 -11.11 -15.99 8.34
CA ALA A 36 -11.11 -14.61 8.80
C ALA A 36 -11.87 -13.69 7.83
N SER A 37 -12.29 -12.52 8.30
CA SER A 37 -12.90 -11.48 7.49
C SER A 37 -11.88 -10.85 6.53
N PHE A 38 -12.35 -10.21 5.47
CA PHE A 38 -11.47 -9.47 4.56
C PHE A 38 -10.68 -8.36 5.28
N HIS A 39 -11.29 -7.74 6.28
CA HIS A 39 -10.62 -6.75 7.12
C HIS A 39 -9.41 -7.32 7.88
N GLU A 40 -9.58 -8.51 8.49
CA GLU A 40 -8.49 -9.22 9.18
C GLU A 40 -7.39 -9.63 8.20
N HIS A 41 -7.74 -10.06 6.98
CA HIS A 41 -6.75 -10.31 5.92
C HIS A 41 -5.97 -9.05 5.55
N GLN A 42 -6.63 -7.88 5.49
CA GLN A 42 -5.97 -6.61 5.21
C GLN A 42 -4.95 -6.24 6.32
N GLN A 43 -5.31 -6.45 7.57
CA GLN A 43 -4.38 -6.29 8.69
C GLN A 43 -3.24 -7.31 8.64
N ALA A 44 -3.55 -8.57 8.33
CA ALA A 44 -2.55 -9.63 8.23
C ALA A 44 -1.48 -9.33 7.17
N LEU A 45 -1.85 -8.69 6.05
CA LEU A 45 -0.90 -8.25 5.05
C LEU A 45 0.07 -7.19 5.59
N VAL A 46 -0.44 -6.21 6.36
CA VAL A 46 0.41 -5.19 7.01
C VAL A 46 1.39 -5.85 7.97
N TRP A 47 0.91 -6.77 8.82
CA TRP A 47 1.76 -7.48 9.78
C TRP A 47 2.78 -8.39 9.09
N ARG A 48 2.38 -9.04 8.00
CA ARG A 48 3.29 -9.87 7.20
C ARG A 48 4.39 -9.04 6.55
N LEU A 49 4.06 -7.86 6.01
CA LEU A 49 5.03 -6.98 5.38
C LEU A 49 6.02 -6.40 6.40
N ILE A 50 5.54 -5.86 7.51
CA ILE A 50 6.42 -5.34 8.57
C ILE A 50 7.29 -6.45 9.15
N GLY A 51 6.71 -7.66 9.35
CA GLY A 51 7.42 -8.81 9.88
C GLY A 51 8.04 -8.50 11.24
N GLU A 52 9.36 -8.78 11.34
CA GLU A 52 10.14 -8.62 12.58
C GLU A 52 10.86 -7.26 12.67
N MET A 53 10.40 -6.25 11.93
CA MET A 53 11.00 -4.92 12.01
C MET A 53 10.83 -4.36 13.43
N ALA A 54 11.94 -3.88 13.99
CA ALA A 54 11.98 -3.32 15.33
C ALA A 54 11.31 -1.92 15.34
N ILE A 55 9.98 -1.89 15.45
CA ILE A 55 9.22 -0.67 15.67
C ILE A 55 8.88 -0.55 17.14
N GLY A 56 9.15 0.60 17.74
CA GLY A 56 8.87 0.86 19.15
C GLY A 56 8.80 2.34 19.48
N PRO A 57 8.70 2.71 20.77
CA PRO A 57 8.45 4.08 21.23
C PRO A 57 9.49 5.13 20.84
N LYS A 58 10.65 4.71 20.32
CA LYS A 58 11.69 5.62 19.81
C LYS A 58 11.67 5.76 18.29
N SER A 59 10.93 4.90 17.59
CA SER A 59 10.94 4.82 16.13
C SER A 59 10.16 5.96 15.48
N THR A 60 10.71 6.49 14.39
CA THR A 60 10.01 7.31 13.41
C THR A 60 9.63 6.41 12.22
N VAL A 61 8.34 6.23 11.99
CA VAL A 61 7.79 5.42 10.90
C VAL A 61 7.16 6.32 9.85
N VAL A 62 7.37 6.02 8.59
CA VAL A 62 6.74 6.75 7.47
C VAL A 62 5.96 5.76 6.62
N ASP A 63 4.67 6.06 6.38
CA ASP A 63 3.80 5.32 5.46
C ASP A 63 3.69 6.13 4.16
N VAL A 64 4.40 5.72 3.11
CA VAL A 64 4.42 6.42 1.82
C VAL A 64 3.31 5.90 0.92
N GLY A 65 2.43 6.80 0.47
CA GLY A 65 1.20 6.44 -0.23
C GLY A 65 0.16 5.87 0.74
N CYS A 66 0.01 6.52 1.89
CA CYS A 66 -0.82 6.04 3.01
C CYS A 66 -2.34 6.03 2.72
N GLY A 67 -2.78 6.58 1.60
CA GLY A 67 -4.19 6.70 1.25
C GLY A 67 -4.98 7.42 2.35
N ILE A 68 -6.04 6.78 2.83
CA ILE A 68 -6.89 7.29 3.94
C ILE A 68 -6.39 6.86 5.34
N GLY A 69 -5.14 6.40 5.45
CA GLY A 69 -4.44 6.18 6.72
C GLY A 69 -4.79 4.89 7.47
N GLY A 70 -5.38 3.88 6.82
CA GLY A 70 -5.72 2.61 7.46
C GLY A 70 -4.55 1.90 8.10
N PRO A 71 -3.56 1.49 7.32
CA PRO A 71 -2.36 0.86 7.84
C PRO A 71 -1.63 1.71 8.87
N ALA A 72 -1.54 3.03 8.64
CA ALA A 72 -0.93 3.98 9.58
C ALA A 72 -1.58 3.92 10.96
N GLY A 73 -2.93 3.87 11.02
CA GLY A 73 -3.67 3.72 12.28
C GLY A 73 -3.33 2.40 12.99
N TRP A 74 -3.40 1.28 12.30
CA TRP A 74 -3.09 -0.05 12.86
C TRP A 74 -1.66 -0.17 13.37
N ILE A 75 -0.68 0.37 12.62
CA ILE A 75 0.73 0.39 13.02
C ILE A 75 0.91 1.23 14.27
N THR A 76 0.25 2.40 14.34
CA THR A 76 0.29 3.27 15.52
C THR A 76 -0.27 2.60 16.75
N GLU A 77 -1.44 1.97 16.64
CA GLU A 77 -2.09 1.27 17.75
C GLU A 77 -1.22 0.12 18.28
N ARG A 78 -0.66 -0.69 17.39
CA ARG A 78 0.08 -1.90 17.75
C ARG A 78 1.47 -1.62 18.30
N TYR A 79 2.22 -0.70 17.68
CA TYR A 79 3.64 -0.52 17.96
C TYR A 79 3.95 0.76 18.75
N GLN A 80 3.02 1.71 18.81
CA GLN A 80 3.16 2.98 19.51
C GLN A 80 4.50 3.70 19.21
N PRO A 81 4.84 3.93 17.91
CA PRO A 81 6.08 4.60 17.56
C PRO A 81 6.10 6.03 18.09
N ARG A 82 7.31 6.61 18.25
CA ARG A 82 7.45 8.02 18.62
C ARG A 82 6.71 8.94 17.66
N ARG A 83 6.75 8.62 16.36
CA ARG A 83 6.03 9.31 15.29
C ARG A 83 5.66 8.33 14.20
N LEU A 84 4.46 8.44 13.70
CA LEU A 84 4.07 7.85 12.40
C LEU A 84 3.59 8.99 11.49
N ILE A 85 4.22 9.11 10.31
CA ILE A 85 3.92 10.13 9.32
C ILE A 85 3.41 9.43 8.06
N GLY A 86 2.16 9.66 7.69
CA GLY A 86 1.61 9.24 6.41
C GLY A 86 1.86 10.31 5.34
N VAL A 87 2.49 9.95 4.24
CA VAL A 87 2.69 10.83 3.08
C VAL A 87 1.79 10.37 1.96
N GLU A 88 0.97 11.30 1.44
CA GLU A 88 0.01 10.98 0.39
C GLU A 88 -0.04 12.11 -0.65
N TYR A 89 -0.15 11.74 -1.92
CA TYR A 89 -0.11 12.69 -3.03
C TYR A 89 -1.40 13.51 -3.16
N LEU A 90 -2.56 12.91 -2.86
CA LEU A 90 -3.87 13.53 -3.01
C LEU A 90 -4.30 14.22 -1.71
N TRP A 91 -4.54 15.52 -1.79
CA TRP A 91 -5.02 16.29 -0.63
C TRP A 91 -6.34 15.75 -0.04
N SER A 92 -7.25 15.31 -0.90
CA SER A 92 -8.51 14.70 -0.46
C SER A 92 -8.33 13.46 0.41
N SER A 93 -7.28 12.66 0.13
CA SER A 93 -6.92 11.50 0.96
C SER A 93 -6.32 11.91 2.28
N VAL A 94 -5.42 12.90 2.25
CA VAL A 94 -4.82 13.47 3.46
C VAL A 94 -5.91 13.98 4.40
N ALA A 95 -6.89 14.74 3.88
CA ALA A 95 -8.03 15.23 4.64
C ALA A 95 -8.88 14.08 5.22
N ALA A 96 -9.15 13.03 4.44
CA ALA A 96 -9.88 11.86 4.90
C ALA A 96 -9.12 11.08 5.97
N ALA A 97 -7.79 10.95 5.83
CA ALA A 97 -6.93 10.30 6.82
C ALA A 97 -6.92 11.04 8.16
N HIS A 98 -6.85 12.37 8.12
CA HIS A 98 -6.97 13.20 9.34
C HIS A 98 -8.33 13.06 10.01
N ALA A 99 -9.43 13.13 9.25
CA ALA A 99 -10.79 12.97 9.78
C ALA A 99 -10.97 11.61 10.44
N ARG A 100 -10.45 10.56 9.82
CA ARG A 100 -10.46 9.21 10.36
C ARG A 100 -9.67 9.09 11.66
N ALA A 101 -8.41 9.53 11.67
CA ALA A 101 -7.58 9.48 12.87
C ALA A 101 -8.18 10.28 14.04
N ALA A 102 -8.92 11.36 13.73
CA ALA A 102 -9.64 12.11 14.74
C ALA A 102 -10.86 11.34 15.30
N ALA A 103 -11.58 10.60 14.44
CA ALA A 103 -12.74 9.80 14.84
C ALA A 103 -12.36 8.54 15.64
N GLU A 104 -11.23 7.93 15.32
CA GLU A 104 -10.71 6.71 15.96
C GLU A 104 -9.86 7.00 17.21
N ALA A 105 -9.64 8.28 17.52
CA ALA A 105 -8.83 8.66 18.66
C ALA A 105 -9.49 8.29 19.98
N ASP A 106 -8.87 7.37 20.71
CA ASP A 106 -9.21 7.11 22.10
C ASP A 106 -8.92 8.36 22.95
N ARG A 107 -9.95 8.87 23.64
CA ARG A 107 -9.84 10.06 24.49
C ARG A 107 -8.92 9.83 25.69
N ASP A 108 -8.77 8.58 26.10
CA ASP A 108 -7.99 8.17 27.27
C ASP A 108 -6.53 7.83 26.92
N ARG A 109 -6.17 7.79 25.62
CA ARG A 109 -4.82 7.55 25.14
C ARG A 109 -4.35 8.63 24.15
N PRO A 110 -3.96 9.81 24.61
CA PRO A 110 -3.48 10.89 23.73
C PRO A 110 -2.12 10.62 23.06
N ALA A 111 -1.44 9.53 23.42
CA ALA A 111 -0.13 9.20 22.90
C ALA A 111 -0.19 8.66 21.48
N SER A 112 0.51 9.33 20.56
CA SER A 112 0.83 8.98 19.16
C SER A 112 -0.37 8.82 18.22
N ARG A 113 -0.95 9.93 17.77
CA ARG A 113 -1.77 9.93 16.54
C ARG A 113 -0.86 9.98 15.31
N PRO A 114 -1.17 9.25 14.23
CA PRO A 114 -0.46 9.43 12.97
C PRO A 114 -0.69 10.86 12.44
N ILE A 115 0.37 11.43 11.88
CA ILE A 115 0.34 12.74 11.22
C ILE A 115 0.29 12.48 9.72
N PHE A 116 -0.60 13.16 8.99
CA PHE A 116 -0.69 13.00 7.55
C PHE A 116 -0.28 14.28 6.84
N VAL A 117 0.55 14.17 5.81
CA VAL A 117 1.05 15.30 5.03
C VAL A 117 0.88 15.02 3.54
N GLN A 118 0.60 16.08 2.78
CA GLN A 118 0.63 15.98 1.33
C GLN A 118 2.08 15.96 0.87
N GLY A 119 2.42 15.01 -0.02
CA GLY A 119 3.77 14.90 -0.57
C GLY A 119 3.83 13.98 -1.77
N ASP A 120 4.89 14.15 -2.56
CA ASP A 120 5.22 13.28 -3.70
C ASP A 120 6.26 12.24 -3.26
N ALA A 121 6.00 10.98 -3.58
CA ALA A 121 6.93 9.88 -3.29
C ALA A 121 8.30 10.05 -3.99
N HIS A 122 8.35 10.81 -5.09
CA HIS A 122 9.59 11.14 -5.81
C HIS A 122 10.37 12.31 -5.17
N ARG A 123 9.77 12.99 -4.17
CA ARG A 123 10.40 14.05 -3.39
C ARG A 123 9.75 14.13 -2.02
N LEU A 124 10.14 13.22 -1.14
CA LEU A 124 9.56 13.10 0.19
C LEU A 124 9.87 14.33 1.06
N PRO A 125 8.86 14.93 1.74
CA PRO A 125 9.04 16.14 2.55
C PRO A 125 9.64 15.82 3.93
N LEU A 126 10.75 15.10 3.95
CA LEU A 126 11.42 14.60 5.15
C LEU A 126 12.92 14.81 5.02
N ALA A 127 13.58 15.05 6.17
CA ALA A 127 15.03 15.25 6.22
C ALA A 127 15.79 13.94 5.97
N ASP A 128 17.02 14.07 5.48
CA ASP A 128 17.93 12.96 5.28
C ASP A 128 18.20 12.21 6.60
N GLY A 129 18.20 10.88 6.53
CA GLY A 129 18.55 10.03 7.66
C GLY A 129 17.65 10.16 8.90
N SER A 130 16.39 10.62 8.73
CA SER A 130 15.48 10.95 9.83
C SER A 130 14.44 9.87 10.15
N VAL A 131 14.41 8.77 9.38
CA VAL A 131 13.35 7.75 9.42
C VAL A 131 13.95 6.38 9.74
N ASP A 132 13.38 5.69 10.73
CA ASP A 132 13.81 4.35 11.11
C ASP A 132 13.17 3.26 10.25
N VAL A 133 11.86 3.43 9.92
CA VAL A 133 11.14 2.46 9.10
C VAL A 133 10.26 3.18 8.07
N ILE A 134 10.41 2.81 6.81
CA ILE A 134 9.50 3.18 5.73
C ILE A 134 8.59 1.99 5.44
N PHE A 135 7.29 2.26 5.37
CA PHE A 135 6.26 1.34 4.95
C PHE A 135 5.68 1.85 3.63
N ASN A 136 5.55 0.98 2.63
CA ASN A 136 4.89 1.29 1.36
C ASN A 136 4.14 0.06 0.90
N LEU A 137 2.82 0.15 0.85
CA LEU A 137 1.95 -0.97 0.52
C LEU A 137 0.99 -0.59 -0.61
N GLU A 138 1.06 -1.33 -1.73
CA GLU A 138 0.19 -1.16 -2.90
C GLU A 138 0.11 0.29 -3.43
N SER A 139 1.20 1.01 -3.31
CA SER A 139 1.30 2.38 -3.77
C SER A 139 2.35 2.54 -4.87
N ALA A 140 3.46 1.80 -4.78
CA ALA A 140 4.55 1.91 -5.73
C ALA A 140 4.14 1.51 -7.16
N LEU A 141 3.12 0.66 -7.34
CA LEU A 141 2.59 0.34 -8.67
C LEU A 141 2.09 1.59 -9.43
N HIS A 142 1.77 2.67 -8.72
CA HIS A 142 1.32 3.93 -9.31
C HIS A 142 2.45 4.91 -9.59
N TYR A 143 3.69 4.58 -9.26
CA TYR A 143 4.83 5.48 -9.45
C TYR A 143 5.49 5.26 -10.82
N PRO A 144 5.49 6.27 -11.70
CA PRO A 144 6.11 6.17 -13.02
C PRO A 144 7.62 6.01 -12.95
N ASP A 145 8.26 6.60 -11.94
CA ASP A 145 9.69 6.50 -11.68
C ASP A 145 9.97 5.90 -10.29
N LYS A 146 9.94 4.58 -10.21
CA LYS A 146 10.23 3.86 -8.98
C LYS A 146 11.69 3.97 -8.54
N ARG A 147 12.62 4.30 -9.46
CA ARG A 147 14.04 4.49 -9.10
C ARG A 147 14.20 5.72 -8.24
N THR A 148 13.64 6.85 -8.67
CA THR A 148 13.62 8.08 -7.87
C THR A 148 12.94 7.86 -6.51
N PHE A 149 11.82 7.12 -6.47
CA PHE A 149 11.17 6.76 -5.19
C PHE A 149 12.11 5.96 -4.26
N ILE A 150 12.82 4.94 -4.78
CA ILE A 150 13.74 4.12 -3.98
C ILE A 150 14.93 4.95 -3.51
N SER A 151 15.46 5.85 -4.34
CA SER A 151 16.51 6.81 -3.97
C SER A 151 16.06 7.74 -2.84
N GLU A 152 14.84 8.27 -2.91
CA GLU A 152 14.25 9.07 -1.83
C GLU A 152 14.07 8.27 -0.54
N CYS A 153 13.61 7.01 -0.63
CA CYS A 153 13.59 6.12 0.54
C CYS A 153 14.99 5.98 1.15
N ARG A 154 16.00 5.73 0.31
CA ARG A 154 17.41 5.63 0.76
C ARG A 154 17.89 6.91 1.43
N ARG A 155 17.53 8.07 0.87
CA ARG A 155 17.92 9.39 1.42
C ARG A 155 17.37 9.60 2.83
N ILE A 156 16.07 9.39 3.03
CA ILE A 156 15.41 9.69 4.32
C ILE A 156 15.64 8.62 5.40
N LEU A 157 15.98 7.37 5.03
CA LEU A 157 16.26 6.30 6.00
C LEU A 157 17.50 6.64 6.84
N ALA A 158 17.40 6.46 8.14
CA ALA A 158 18.57 6.47 9.03
C ALA A 158 19.53 5.30 8.71
N PRO A 159 20.81 5.39 9.05
CA PRO A 159 21.72 4.24 9.00
C PRO A 159 21.14 3.06 9.79
N GLY A 160 21.05 1.89 9.18
CA GLY A 160 20.40 0.71 9.77
C GLY A 160 18.87 0.70 9.71
N GLY A 161 18.25 1.77 9.20
CA GLY A 161 16.80 1.86 8.98
C GLY A 161 16.29 0.89 7.91
N ALA A 162 14.99 0.61 7.90
CA ALA A 162 14.38 -0.41 7.06
C ALA A 162 13.33 0.15 6.10
N LEU A 163 13.25 -0.43 4.89
CA LEU A 163 12.17 -0.24 3.92
C LEU A 163 11.36 -1.54 3.80
N CYS A 164 10.06 -1.46 4.08
CA CYS A 164 9.07 -2.52 3.86
C CYS A 164 8.19 -2.14 2.68
N LEU A 165 8.31 -2.86 1.55
CA LEU A 165 7.59 -2.58 0.31
C LEU A 165 6.79 -3.79 -0.14
N GLY A 166 5.47 -3.62 -0.29
CA GLY A 166 4.56 -4.61 -0.85
C GLY A 166 3.92 -4.10 -2.13
N ASP A 167 4.10 -4.82 -3.25
CA ASP A 167 3.62 -4.35 -4.55
C ASP A 167 3.16 -5.48 -5.48
N ILE A 168 2.29 -5.12 -6.43
CA ILE A 168 1.91 -5.98 -7.54
C ILE A 168 3.00 -5.89 -8.59
N THR A 169 3.53 -7.06 -8.99
CA THR A 169 4.63 -7.20 -9.93
C THR A 169 4.27 -8.17 -11.05
N THR A 170 5.15 -8.35 -12.02
CA THR A 170 5.03 -9.41 -13.01
C THR A 170 6.40 -9.88 -13.50
N SER A 171 6.54 -11.17 -13.78
CA SER A 171 7.72 -11.71 -14.48
C SER A 171 7.56 -11.67 -16.00
N HIS A 172 6.38 -11.35 -16.50
CA HIS A 172 6.05 -11.38 -17.92
C HIS A 172 6.29 -9.99 -18.55
N ARG A 173 7.45 -9.81 -19.17
CA ARG A 173 7.83 -8.52 -19.79
C ARG A 173 6.85 -8.06 -20.88
N TRP A 174 6.16 -8.96 -21.54
CA TRP A 174 5.15 -8.63 -22.55
C TRP A 174 3.92 -7.90 -21.96
N LEU A 175 3.67 -8.02 -20.64
CA LEU A 175 2.62 -7.25 -19.96
C LEU A 175 3.00 -5.79 -19.71
N PHE A 176 4.28 -5.42 -19.76
CA PHE A 176 4.71 -4.04 -19.52
C PHE A 176 4.18 -3.09 -20.60
N THR A 177 4.32 -3.47 -21.88
CA THR A 177 3.89 -2.61 -22.99
C THR A 177 2.39 -2.35 -23.01
N PRO A 178 1.49 -3.35 -22.90
CA PRO A 178 0.06 -3.09 -22.77
C PRO A 178 -0.31 -2.23 -21.56
N ALA A 179 0.26 -2.48 -20.38
CA ALA A 179 0.01 -1.68 -19.20
C ALA A 179 0.43 -0.21 -19.38
N GLN A 180 1.61 0.03 -19.96
CA GLN A 180 2.09 1.37 -20.27
C GLN A 180 1.25 2.06 -21.36
N LEU A 181 0.73 1.31 -22.34
CA LEU A 181 -0.15 1.85 -23.37
C LEU A 181 -1.48 2.28 -22.77
N LEU A 182 -2.06 1.49 -21.85
CA LEU A 182 -3.26 1.86 -21.12
C LEU A 182 -3.08 3.16 -20.34
N ASN A 183 -1.88 3.42 -19.80
CA ASN A 183 -1.58 4.66 -19.09
C ASN A 183 -1.56 5.91 -20.02
N ARG A 184 -1.57 5.74 -21.35
CA ARG A 184 -1.67 6.84 -22.33
C ARG A 184 -3.12 7.15 -22.74
N LEU A 185 -4.08 6.31 -22.35
CA LEU A 185 -5.49 6.54 -22.63
C LEU A 185 -6.03 7.73 -21.82
N PRO A 186 -7.17 8.31 -22.25
CA PRO A 186 -7.88 9.30 -21.43
C PRO A 186 -8.11 8.80 -20.01
N SER A 187 -8.14 9.72 -19.04
CA SER A 187 -8.13 9.43 -17.62
C SER A 187 -9.13 8.38 -17.14
N GLN A 188 -10.30 8.32 -17.76
CA GLN A 188 -11.35 7.36 -17.45
C GLN A 188 -10.99 5.91 -17.79
N TYR A 189 -9.98 5.69 -18.64
CA TYR A 189 -9.48 4.36 -19.05
C TYR A 189 -8.04 4.11 -18.60
N ASN A 190 -7.41 5.10 -17.99
CA ASN A 190 -6.03 5.02 -17.54
C ASN A 190 -5.94 4.22 -16.25
N SER A 191 -5.22 3.10 -16.27
CA SER A 191 -5.00 2.27 -15.11
C SER A 191 -4.05 2.88 -14.09
N ASN A 192 -3.22 3.85 -14.50
CA ASN A 192 -2.12 4.42 -13.72
C ASN A 192 -1.26 3.36 -13.04
N VAL A 193 -0.99 2.26 -13.75
CA VAL A 193 -0.22 1.11 -13.26
C VAL A 193 1.10 1.02 -14.03
N TRP A 194 2.19 1.04 -13.28
CA TRP A 194 3.56 0.93 -13.77
C TRP A 194 4.19 -0.35 -13.21
N LEU A 195 3.99 -1.45 -13.94
CA LEU A 195 4.48 -2.75 -13.50
C LEU A 195 6.01 -2.82 -13.57
N TRP A 196 6.60 -3.39 -12.54
CA TRP A 196 8.00 -3.82 -12.50
C TRP A 196 8.07 -5.31 -12.24
N SER A 197 9.19 -5.92 -12.62
CA SER A 197 9.48 -7.28 -12.20
C SER A 197 10.21 -7.27 -10.83
N PRO A 198 10.17 -8.38 -10.08
CA PRO A 198 11.00 -8.51 -8.88
C PRO A 198 12.50 -8.31 -9.14
N LYS A 199 12.97 -8.62 -10.36
CA LYS A 199 14.36 -8.39 -10.78
C LYS A 199 14.66 -6.90 -10.96
N ASP A 200 13.71 -6.12 -11.48
CA ASP A 200 13.89 -4.67 -11.64
C ASP A 200 13.94 -3.98 -10.27
N TYR A 201 13.08 -4.41 -9.33
CA TYR A 201 13.14 -3.96 -7.95
C TYR A 201 14.50 -4.26 -7.30
N ARG A 202 14.97 -5.51 -7.39
CA ARG A 202 16.27 -5.90 -6.83
C ARG A 202 17.42 -5.05 -7.37
N ARG A 203 17.48 -4.85 -8.70
CA ARG A 203 18.49 -3.99 -9.32
C ARG A 203 18.46 -2.56 -8.81
N ALA A 204 17.27 -2.01 -8.56
CA ALA A 204 17.13 -0.68 -8.02
C ALA A 204 17.56 -0.61 -6.54
N PHE A 205 17.25 -1.62 -5.75
CA PHE A 205 17.70 -1.73 -4.36
C PHE A 205 19.22 -1.85 -4.26
N ASP A 206 19.82 -2.71 -5.10
CA ASP A 206 21.27 -2.89 -5.16
C ASP A 206 21.99 -1.59 -5.56
N ALA A 207 21.44 -0.85 -6.53
CA ALA A 207 21.98 0.42 -6.99
C ALA A 207 22.00 1.50 -5.89
N GLU A 208 21.04 1.45 -4.96
CA GLU A 208 20.95 2.38 -3.82
C GLU A 208 21.64 1.84 -2.55
N GLY A 209 22.28 0.67 -2.61
CA GLY A 209 22.93 0.05 -1.46
C GLY A 209 21.96 -0.34 -0.34
N LEU A 210 20.73 -0.73 -0.71
CA LEU A 210 19.75 -1.28 0.20
C LEU A 210 19.87 -2.81 0.23
N GLU A 211 20.26 -3.35 1.38
CA GLU A 211 20.42 -4.79 1.59
C GLU A 211 19.05 -5.48 1.68
N LEU A 212 18.81 -6.48 0.84
CA LEU A 212 17.60 -7.27 0.87
C LEU A 212 17.63 -8.28 2.04
N ILE A 213 16.83 -8.04 3.07
CA ILE A 213 16.71 -8.90 4.26
C ILE A 213 15.71 -10.03 4.01
N ARG A 214 14.57 -9.73 3.37
CA ARG A 214 13.52 -10.70 3.07
C ARG A 214 12.83 -10.36 1.77
N HIS A 215 12.58 -11.39 0.98
CA HIS A 215 11.70 -11.33 -0.17
C HIS A 215 10.72 -12.51 -0.13
N GLU A 216 9.46 -12.23 -0.25
CA GLU A 216 8.39 -13.22 -0.26
C GLU A 216 7.48 -13.03 -1.45
N GLU A 217 7.21 -14.10 -2.17
CA GLU A 217 6.17 -14.16 -3.20
C GLU A 217 4.86 -14.57 -2.53
N ALA A 218 3.94 -13.62 -2.39
CA ALA A 218 2.70 -13.75 -1.63
C ALA A 218 1.44 -13.85 -2.52
N SER A 219 1.58 -14.16 -3.81
CA SER A 219 0.45 -14.17 -4.76
C SER A 219 -0.68 -15.10 -4.34
N ARG A 220 -0.36 -16.30 -3.82
CA ARG A 220 -1.39 -17.26 -3.42
C ARG A 220 -2.19 -16.79 -2.21
N PRO A 221 -1.59 -16.43 -1.06
CA PRO A 221 -2.35 -15.93 0.09
C PRO A 221 -3.10 -14.62 -0.22
N VAL A 222 -2.57 -13.76 -1.10
CA VAL A 222 -3.29 -12.57 -1.55
C VAL A 222 -4.48 -12.93 -2.44
N ALA A 223 -4.34 -13.86 -3.37
CA ALA A 223 -5.46 -14.33 -4.18
C ALA A 223 -6.55 -15.01 -3.34
N ASP A 224 -6.17 -15.76 -2.31
CA ASP A 224 -7.11 -16.38 -1.38
C ASP A 224 -7.87 -15.31 -0.57
N SER A 225 -7.18 -14.28 -0.07
CA SER A 225 -7.80 -13.12 0.58
C SER A 225 -8.80 -12.40 -0.33
N LEU A 226 -8.43 -12.16 -1.59
CA LEU A 226 -9.33 -11.54 -2.56
C LEU A 226 -10.58 -12.39 -2.81
N ALA A 227 -10.45 -13.71 -2.90
CA ALA A 227 -11.57 -14.62 -3.07
C ALA A 227 -12.52 -14.57 -1.86
N ASP A 228 -12.00 -14.53 -0.63
CA ASP A 228 -12.79 -14.41 0.59
C ASP A 228 -13.50 -13.04 0.65
N GLY A 229 -12.82 -11.94 0.31
CA GLY A 229 -13.42 -10.61 0.22
C GLY A 229 -14.52 -10.50 -0.83
N ILE A 230 -14.34 -11.15 -1.99
CA ILE A 230 -15.36 -11.25 -3.04
C ILE A 230 -16.58 -12.03 -2.53
N ALA A 231 -16.39 -13.13 -1.80
CA ALA A 231 -17.46 -13.91 -1.21
C ALA A 231 -18.22 -13.09 -0.16
N GLU A 232 -17.53 -12.37 0.70
CA GLU A 232 -18.12 -11.48 1.71
C GLU A 232 -19.00 -10.39 1.07
N ILE A 233 -18.51 -9.73 0.01
CA ILE A 233 -19.28 -8.73 -0.74
C ILE A 233 -20.57 -9.35 -1.33
N ARG A 234 -20.48 -10.57 -1.88
CA ARG A 234 -21.66 -11.28 -2.42
C ARG A 234 -22.69 -11.60 -1.35
N HIS A 235 -22.24 -12.04 -0.18
CA HIS A 235 -23.16 -12.36 0.93
C HIS A 235 -23.91 -11.14 1.46
N ARG A 236 -23.36 -9.94 1.35
CA ARG A 236 -24.04 -8.69 1.73
C ARG A 236 -25.19 -8.30 0.79
N GLY A 237 -25.38 -9.01 -0.34
CA GLY A 237 -26.50 -8.89 -1.25
C GLY A 237 -26.38 -7.77 -2.30
N PRO A 238 -27.37 -7.69 -3.25
CA PRO A 238 -27.30 -6.81 -4.42
C PRO A 238 -27.24 -5.31 -4.09
N ALA A 239 -27.82 -4.89 -2.96
CA ALA A 239 -27.81 -3.48 -2.55
C ALA A 239 -26.39 -2.98 -2.25
N SER A 240 -25.53 -3.82 -1.67
CA SER A 240 -24.14 -3.51 -1.41
C SER A 240 -23.29 -3.45 -2.68
N MET A 241 -23.75 -4.07 -3.76
CA MET A 241 -23.08 -4.06 -5.06
C MET A 241 -23.39 -2.82 -5.90
N LYS A 242 -24.42 -2.05 -5.54
CA LYS A 242 -24.80 -0.83 -6.26
C LYS A 242 -23.72 0.23 -6.01
N GLY A 243 -22.94 0.55 -7.05
CA GLY A 243 -21.75 1.41 -6.96
C GLY A 243 -20.41 0.64 -6.81
N PHE A 244 -20.45 -0.63 -6.39
CA PHE A 244 -19.26 -1.46 -6.16
C PHE A 244 -18.89 -2.34 -7.37
N ARG A 245 -19.73 -2.37 -8.42
CA ARG A 245 -19.58 -3.31 -9.54
C ARG A 245 -18.20 -3.24 -10.20
N GLY A 246 -17.69 -2.03 -10.49
CA GLY A 246 -16.38 -1.86 -11.12
C GLY A 246 -15.25 -2.42 -10.25
N ARG A 247 -15.28 -2.12 -8.95
CA ARG A 247 -14.28 -2.63 -8.00
C ARG A 247 -14.37 -4.15 -7.83
N PHE A 248 -15.57 -4.68 -7.74
CA PHE A 248 -15.80 -6.13 -7.68
C PHE A 248 -15.16 -6.84 -8.87
N PHE A 249 -15.40 -6.33 -10.10
CA PHE A 249 -14.76 -6.88 -11.30
C PHE A 249 -13.25 -6.73 -11.27
N TYR A 250 -12.73 -5.61 -10.76
CA TYR A 250 -11.29 -5.39 -10.61
C TYR A 250 -10.67 -6.41 -9.65
N LEU A 251 -11.25 -6.62 -8.46
CA LEU A 251 -10.76 -7.59 -7.48
C LEU A 251 -10.82 -9.01 -8.02
N ALA A 252 -11.93 -9.39 -8.67
CA ALA A 252 -12.09 -10.70 -9.29
C ALA A 252 -11.13 -10.93 -10.46
N PHE A 253 -10.82 -9.89 -11.23
CA PHE A 253 -9.85 -9.94 -12.30
C PHE A 253 -8.43 -10.08 -11.76
N LEU A 254 -8.06 -9.29 -10.76
CA LEU A 254 -6.76 -9.36 -10.09
C LEU A 254 -6.53 -10.73 -9.46
N GLU A 255 -7.54 -11.27 -8.76
CA GLU A 255 -7.51 -12.62 -8.18
C GLU A 255 -7.14 -13.67 -9.24
N LYS A 256 -7.80 -13.64 -10.40
CA LYS A 256 -7.53 -14.56 -11.52
C LYS A 256 -6.12 -14.39 -12.09
N LEU A 257 -5.65 -13.15 -12.25
CA LEU A 257 -4.31 -12.88 -12.77
C LEU A 257 -3.21 -13.39 -11.82
N LEU A 258 -3.41 -13.24 -10.50
CA LEU A 258 -2.50 -13.79 -9.49
C LEU A 258 -2.49 -15.33 -9.51
N ARG A 259 -3.66 -15.99 -9.59
CA ARG A 259 -3.75 -17.45 -9.70
C ARG A 259 -3.14 -18.00 -11.00
N ALA A 260 -3.32 -17.27 -12.10
CA ALA A 260 -2.72 -17.61 -13.38
C ALA A 260 -1.21 -17.29 -13.46
N ARG A 261 -0.63 -16.70 -12.40
CA ARG A 261 0.76 -16.23 -12.33
C ARG A 261 1.15 -15.22 -13.42
N LEU A 262 0.17 -14.55 -14.02
CA LEU A 262 0.39 -13.42 -14.93
C LEU A 262 0.84 -12.18 -14.17
N LEU A 263 0.22 -11.94 -13.00
CA LEU A 263 0.72 -11.01 -12.00
C LEU A 263 1.26 -11.78 -10.80
N ARG A 264 2.07 -11.08 -10.02
CA ARG A 264 2.63 -11.54 -8.77
C ARG A 264 2.35 -10.49 -7.70
N TYR A 265 2.41 -10.92 -6.46
CA TYR A 265 2.43 -10.06 -5.30
C TYR A 265 3.72 -10.32 -4.54
N ASP A 266 4.57 -9.32 -4.46
CA ASP A 266 5.89 -9.48 -3.86
C ASP A 266 6.05 -8.53 -2.65
N LEU A 267 6.55 -9.08 -1.55
CA LEU A 267 6.88 -8.37 -0.31
C LEU A 267 8.40 -8.31 -0.17
N PHE A 268 8.92 -7.11 -0.03
CA PHE A 268 10.35 -6.85 0.15
C PHE A 268 10.59 -6.15 1.49
N CYS A 269 11.55 -6.64 2.26
CA CYS A 269 12.10 -5.95 3.42
C CYS A 269 13.58 -5.73 3.20
N LEU A 270 14.00 -4.48 3.32
CA LEU A 270 15.35 -4.04 3.03
C LEU A 270 15.90 -3.25 4.21
N ARG A 271 17.22 -3.16 4.29
CA ARG A 271 17.93 -2.36 5.31
C ARG A 271 18.92 -1.43 4.63
N ARG A 272 18.96 -0.18 5.09
CA ARG A 272 20.05 0.72 4.77
C ARG A 272 21.30 0.29 5.55
N SER A 273 22.41 0.04 4.86
CA SER A 273 23.70 -0.22 5.49
C SER A 273 24.07 0.89 6.49
N ARG A 274 24.80 0.54 7.54
CA ARG A 274 25.25 1.46 8.59
C ARG A 274 26.29 2.44 8.06
#